data_c39b18420f48ca69f19c5ff6c5ea09a9
#
_entry.id   c39b18420f48ca69f19c5ff6c5ea09a9
#
_cell.length_a   1.000
_cell.length_b   1.000
_cell.length_c   1.000
_cell.angle_alpha   90.00
_cell.angle_beta   90.00
_cell.angle_gamma   90.00
#
_symmetry.space_group_name_H-M   'P 1'
#
loop_
_entity.id
_entity.type
_entity.pdbx_description
1 polymer ?
#
loop_
_entity_poly.entity_id
_entity_poly.type
_entity_poly.pdbx_seq_one_letter_code
_entity_poly.pdbx_strand_id
1 'polypeptide(L)'
;MDVSRAVFMASETDFDAWLARHGSEEREVLVAIDKKASGKQTVTLAALQEVALCYGWVDTQTQRIDDQRYAIRFVPRRPGSNWSPTNRELARRLLREGRILSLIHI
;
A
#
# COMPACT_ATOMS: atom_id res chain seq x y z
N MET A 1 3.31 3.03 -15.69
CA MET A 1 2.07 2.69 -14.92
C MET A 1 0.87 3.28 -15.64
N ASP A 2 -0.15 2.49 -15.83
CA ASP A 2 -1.38 2.94 -16.48
C ASP A 2 -2.39 3.40 -15.41
N VAL A 3 -2.43 4.71 -15.15
CA VAL A 3 -3.28 5.27 -14.09
C VAL A 3 -4.77 5.13 -14.38
N SER A 4 -5.17 4.82 -15.62
CA SER A 4 -6.59 4.58 -15.94
C SER A 4 -7.12 3.32 -15.26
N ARG A 5 -6.24 2.43 -14.83
CA ARG A 5 -6.59 1.19 -14.12
C ARG A 5 -6.63 1.37 -12.60
N ALA A 6 -6.32 2.56 -12.10
CA ALA A 6 -6.26 2.81 -10.67
C ALA A 6 -7.66 2.73 -10.04
N VAL A 7 -7.73 2.07 -8.89
CA VAL A 7 -8.96 1.93 -8.10
C VAL A 7 -8.92 2.97 -6.99
N PHE A 8 -9.93 3.85 -6.96
CA PHE A 8 -10.03 4.84 -5.89
C PHE A 8 -10.38 4.18 -4.57
N MET A 9 -9.61 4.51 -3.53
CA MET A 9 -9.87 4.03 -2.17
C MET A 9 -9.85 5.22 -1.22
N ALA A 10 -10.92 5.36 -0.44
CA ALA A 10 -11.10 6.48 0.47
C ALA A 10 -10.61 6.20 1.88
N SER A 11 -10.32 4.93 2.21
CA SER A 11 -9.96 4.53 3.57
C SER A 11 -9.02 3.34 3.59
N GLU A 12 -8.36 3.16 4.74
CA GLU A 12 -7.55 1.96 5.01
C GLU A 12 -8.39 0.70 4.93
N THR A 13 -9.65 0.78 5.38
CA THR A 13 -10.59 -0.35 5.36
C THR A 13 -10.86 -0.82 3.95
N ASP A 14 -10.98 0.10 2.99
CA ASP A 14 -11.18 -0.25 1.58
C ASP A 14 -10.00 -1.07 1.07
N PHE A 15 -8.78 -0.66 1.38
CA PHE A 15 -7.58 -1.36 0.93
C PHE A 15 -7.40 -2.71 1.63
N ASP A 16 -7.69 -2.74 2.93
CA ASP A 16 -7.65 -3.98 3.70
C ASP A 16 -8.62 -5.01 3.10
N ALA A 17 -9.85 -4.60 2.80
CA ALA A 17 -10.84 -5.47 2.19
C ALA A 17 -10.40 -5.96 0.82
N TRP A 18 -9.79 -5.09 0.01
CA TRP A 18 -9.28 -5.48 -1.30
C TRP A 18 -8.19 -6.55 -1.18
N LEU A 19 -7.23 -6.34 -0.29
CA LEU A 19 -6.13 -7.28 -0.06
C LEU A 19 -6.62 -8.60 0.50
N ALA A 20 -7.58 -8.56 1.42
CA ALA A 20 -8.16 -9.78 1.99
C ALA A 20 -8.86 -10.62 0.90
N ARG A 21 -9.51 -9.96 -0.08
CA ARG A 21 -10.25 -10.64 -1.13
C ARG A 21 -9.37 -11.06 -2.30
N HIS A 22 -8.43 -10.22 -2.72
CA HIS A 22 -7.67 -10.40 -3.96
C HIS A 22 -6.18 -10.61 -3.76
N GLY A 23 -5.64 -10.38 -2.58
CA GLY A 23 -4.19 -10.34 -2.35
C GLY A 23 -3.46 -11.65 -2.60
N SER A 24 -4.16 -12.80 -2.55
CA SER A 24 -3.54 -14.10 -2.85
C SER A 24 -3.54 -14.42 -4.35
N GLU A 25 -4.34 -13.73 -5.14
CA GLU A 25 -4.52 -14.00 -6.56
C GLU A 25 -3.88 -12.96 -7.47
N GLU A 26 -3.93 -11.69 -7.05
CA GLU A 26 -3.43 -10.58 -7.84
C GLU A 26 -1.95 -10.34 -7.59
N ARG A 27 -1.26 -9.79 -8.58
CA ARG A 27 0.18 -9.48 -8.50
C ARG A 27 0.46 -7.98 -8.49
N GLU A 28 -0.58 -7.17 -8.61
CA GLU A 28 -0.46 -5.73 -8.69
C GLU A 28 -1.80 -5.09 -8.39
N VAL A 29 -1.76 -3.94 -7.75
CA VAL A 29 -2.91 -3.04 -7.68
C VAL A 29 -2.43 -1.61 -7.76
N LEU A 30 -3.16 -0.80 -8.52
CA LEU A 30 -2.94 0.64 -8.59
C LEU A 30 -4.04 1.28 -7.75
N VAL A 31 -3.65 1.96 -6.68
CA VAL A 31 -4.59 2.60 -5.76
C VAL A 31 -4.55 4.10 -5.99
N ALA A 32 -5.70 4.69 -6.27
CA ALA A 32 -5.83 6.14 -6.40
C ALA A 32 -6.33 6.73 -5.08
N ILE A 33 -5.67 7.77 -4.60
CA ILE A 33 -6.10 8.51 -3.41
C ILE A 33 -6.07 10.01 -3.67
N ASP A 34 -6.81 10.76 -2.88
CA ASP A 34 -6.81 12.21 -2.94
C ASP A 34 -5.51 12.75 -2.35
N LYS A 35 -4.95 13.78 -2.98
CA LYS A 35 -3.78 14.49 -2.48
C LYS A 35 -4.15 15.32 -1.26
N LYS A 36 -3.20 15.51 -0.36
CA LYS A 36 -3.37 16.38 0.80
C LYS A 36 -3.77 17.79 0.36
N ALA A 37 -3.16 18.31 -0.69
CA ALA A 37 -3.43 19.65 -1.20
C ALA A 37 -4.84 19.83 -1.77
N SER A 38 -5.56 18.75 -2.08
CA SER A 38 -6.94 18.83 -2.58
C SER A 38 -7.95 19.23 -1.51
N GLY A 39 -7.58 19.08 -0.23
CA GLY A 39 -8.49 19.26 0.89
C GLY A 39 -9.48 18.12 1.09
N LYS A 40 -9.40 17.07 0.28
CA LYS A 40 -10.35 15.94 0.30
C LYS A 40 -9.70 14.64 0.80
N GLN A 41 -8.43 14.67 1.17
CA GLN A 41 -7.71 13.46 1.56
C GLN A 41 -8.34 12.84 2.81
N THR A 42 -8.72 11.55 2.70
CA THR A 42 -9.28 10.77 3.79
C THR A 42 -8.37 9.62 4.21
N VAL A 43 -7.34 9.33 3.41
CA VAL A 43 -6.35 8.30 3.70
C VAL A 43 -4.98 8.77 3.20
N THR A 44 -3.91 8.37 3.88
CA THR A 44 -2.55 8.76 3.53
C THR A 44 -1.78 7.59 2.94
N LEU A 45 -0.71 7.88 2.20
CA LEU A 45 0.20 6.86 1.71
C LEU A 45 0.76 6.03 2.87
N ALA A 46 1.13 6.69 3.97
CA ALA A 46 1.69 5.99 5.14
C ALA A 46 0.71 4.96 5.70
N ALA A 47 -0.59 5.30 5.77
CA ALA A 47 -1.61 4.38 6.24
C ALA A 47 -1.77 3.18 5.30
N LEU A 48 -1.72 3.41 3.98
CA LEU A 48 -1.80 2.33 3.00
C LEU A 48 -0.57 1.43 3.06
N GLN A 49 0.61 2.00 3.29
CA GLN A 49 1.84 1.21 3.45
C GLN A 49 1.73 0.24 4.63
N GLU A 50 1.15 0.69 5.75
CA GLU A 50 0.93 -0.17 6.91
C GLU A 50 0.00 -1.34 6.58
N VAL A 51 -1.11 -1.08 5.92
CA VAL A 51 -2.05 -2.12 5.52
C VAL A 51 -1.38 -3.10 4.57
N ALA A 52 -0.68 -2.59 3.56
CA ALA A 52 0.01 -3.42 2.57
C ALA A 52 1.00 -4.38 3.22
N LEU A 53 1.82 -3.89 4.14
CA LEU A 53 2.81 -4.73 4.82
C LEU A 53 2.18 -5.84 5.66
N CYS A 54 1.01 -5.62 6.23
CA CYS A 54 0.29 -6.65 6.97
C CYS A 54 -0.07 -7.85 6.07
N TYR A 55 -0.14 -7.64 4.75
CA TYR A 55 -0.42 -8.70 3.77
C TYR A 55 0.83 -9.09 2.96
N GLY A 56 1.99 -8.56 3.32
CA GLY A 56 3.23 -8.83 2.60
C GLY A 56 3.35 -8.10 1.27
N TRP A 57 2.67 -6.99 1.12
CA TRP A 57 2.73 -6.14 -0.07
C TRP A 57 3.51 -4.85 0.21
N VAL A 58 4.12 -4.29 -0.83
CA VAL A 58 4.89 -3.04 -0.73
C VAL A 58 4.55 -2.11 -1.88
N ASP A 59 4.68 -0.81 -1.64
CA ASP A 59 4.56 0.19 -2.68
C ASP A 59 5.86 0.26 -3.49
N THR A 60 5.73 0.51 -4.80
CA THR A 60 6.88 0.56 -5.71
C THR A 60 7.03 1.91 -6.38
N GLN A 61 5.95 2.54 -6.80
CA GLN A 61 6.02 3.85 -7.47
C GLN A 61 4.71 4.60 -7.34
N THR A 62 4.78 5.91 -7.53
CA THR A 62 3.61 6.78 -7.54
C THR A 62 3.58 7.56 -8.85
N GLN A 63 2.39 7.95 -9.29
CA GLN A 63 2.20 8.74 -10.49
C GLN A 63 1.00 9.67 -10.34
N ARG A 64 1.17 10.92 -10.76
CA ARG A 64 0.08 11.89 -10.77
C ARG A 64 -1.02 11.41 -11.71
N ILE A 65 -2.26 11.53 -11.28
CA ILE A 65 -3.45 11.31 -12.12
C ILE A 65 -3.94 12.67 -12.62
N ASP A 66 -4.22 13.59 -11.70
CA ASP A 66 -4.66 14.96 -12.00
C ASP A 66 -4.25 15.89 -10.84
N ASP A 67 -4.84 17.08 -10.77
CA ASP A 67 -4.49 18.04 -9.73
C ASP A 67 -4.92 17.60 -8.32
N GLN A 68 -5.85 16.67 -8.21
CA GLN A 68 -6.45 16.27 -6.95
C GLN A 68 -6.04 14.86 -6.49
N ARG A 69 -5.62 13.99 -7.42
CA ARG A 69 -5.36 12.58 -7.12
C ARG A 69 -4.04 12.10 -7.69
N TYR A 70 -3.49 11.07 -7.06
CA TYR A 70 -2.35 10.33 -7.60
C TYR A 70 -2.54 8.83 -7.38
N ALA A 71 -1.81 8.03 -8.13
CA ALA A 71 -1.86 6.59 -8.05
C ALA A 71 -0.59 6.06 -7.39
N ILE A 72 -0.76 4.98 -6.62
CA ILE A 72 0.33 4.26 -5.97
C ILE A 72 0.27 2.82 -6.43
N ARG A 73 1.39 2.28 -6.91
CA ARG A 73 1.48 0.89 -7.31
C ARG A 73 1.93 0.04 -6.12
N PHE A 74 1.12 -0.94 -5.76
CA PHE A 74 1.47 -1.95 -4.75
C PHE A 74 1.64 -3.31 -5.40
N VAL A 75 2.61 -4.09 -4.91
CA VAL A 75 2.89 -5.45 -5.38
C VAL A 75 3.24 -6.33 -4.20
N PRO A 76 3.05 -7.66 -4.30
CA PRO A 76 3.57 -8.58 -3.30
C PRO A 76 5.09 -8.45 -3.20
N ARG A 77 5.62 -8.41 -1.98
CA ARG A 77 7.05 -8.33 -1.76
C ARG A 77 7.69 -9.66 -2.14
N ARG A 78 8.80 -9.62 -2.91
CA ARG A 78 9.56 -10.82 -3.23
C ARG A 78 10.33 -11.30 -2.00
N PRO A 79 10.25 -12.59 -1.64
CA PRO A 79 11.09 -13.14 -0.59
C PRO A 79 12.57 -12.90 -0.90
N GLY A 80 13.34 -12.47 0.09
CA GLY A 80 14.77 -12.21 -0.08
C GLY A 80 15.12 -10.86 -0.71
N SER A 81 14.13 -10.06 -1.12
CA SER A 81 14.40 -8.72 -1.64
C SER A 81 14.86 -7.79 -0.52
N ASN A 82 15.61 -6.75 -0.90
CA ASN A 82 16.05 -5.75 0.07
C ASN A 82 14.89 -4.89 0.54
N TRP A 83 14.93 -4.53 1.81
CA TRP A 83 13.98 -3.60 2.40
C TRP A 83 14.47 -2.17 2.19
N SER A 84 13.58 -1.25 1.81
CA SER A 84 13.88 0.17 1.94
C SER A 84 13.98 0.52 3.43
N PRO A 85 14.77 1.54 3.81
CA PRO A 85 14.84 1.93 5.21
C PRO A 85 13.49 2.25 5.83
N THR A 86 12.63 2.96 5.09
CA THR A 86 11.28 3.31 5.55
C THR A 86 10.42 2.07 5.78
N ASN A 87 10.39 1.15 4.84
CA ASN A 87 9.58 -0.07 4.96
C ASN A 87 10.14 -1.01 6.02
N ARG A 88 11.47 -1.05 6.18
CA ARG A 88 12.10 -1.85 7.24
C ARG A 88 11.66 -1.37 8.63
N GLU A 89 11.70 -0.07 8.87
CA GLU A 89 11.30 0.49 10.16
C GLU A 89 9.82 0.28 10.41
N LEU A 90 9.00 0.48 9.38
CA LEU A 90 7.55 0.25 9.47
C LEU A 90 7.26 -1.22 9.79
N ALA A 91 7.93 -2.16 9.12
CA ALA A 91 7.73 -3.59 9.35
C ALA A 91 8.11 -3.97 10.79
N ARG A 92 9.21 -3.41 11.32
CA ARG A 92 9.62 -3.65 12.71
C ARG A 92 8.56 -3.17 13.69
N ARG A 93 7.99 -1.98 13.45
CA ARG A 93 6.93 -1.45 14.29
C ARG A 93 5.70 -2.34 14.27
N LEU A 94 5.25 -2.76 13.08
CA LEU A 94 4.10 -3.63 12.92
C LEU A 94 4.31 -4.99 13.59
N LEU A 95 5.53 -5.50 13.55
CA LEU A 95 5.87 -6.73 14.25
C LEU A 95 5.76 -6.55 15.77
N ARG A 96 6.28 -5.43 16.31
CA ARG A 96 6.17 -5.13 17.74
C ARG A 96 4.72 -4.98 18.18
N GLU A 97 3.86 -4.44 17.30
CA GLU A 97 2.43 -4.24 17.57
C GLU A 97 1.59 -5.51 17.38
N GLY A 98 2.22 -6.60 16.94
CA GLY A 98 1.52 -7.86 16.68
C GLY A 98 0.66 -7.88 15.43
N ARG A 99 0.81 -6.91 14.53
CA ARG A 99 0.05 -6.80 13.29
C ARG A 99 0.60 -7.70 12.19
N ILE A 100 1.86 -8.12 12.28
CA ILE A 100 2.47 -9.15 11.44
C ILE A 100 3.16 -10.15 12.34
N LEU A 101 3.22 -11.43 11.89
CA LEU A 101 3.76 -12.49 12.71
C LEU A 101 5.29 -12.56 12.68
N SER A 102 5.88 -12.31 11.51
CA SER A 102 7.32 -12.40 11.33
C SER A 102 7.74 -11.69 10.06
N LEU A 103 8.91 -11.04 10.08
CA LEU A 103 9.50 -10.43 8.89
C LEU A 103 9.91 -11.46 7.85
N ILE A 104 10.09 -12.72 8.25
CA ILE A 104 10.48 -13.80 7.33
C ILE A 104 9.32 -14.16 6.39
N HIS A 105 8.10 -13.96 6.81
CA HIS A 105 6.91 -14.35 6.05
C HIS A 105 6.41 -13.30 5.07
N ILE A 106 7.08 -12.19 4.97
CA ILE A 106 6.70 -11.12 4.04
C ILE A 106 7.85 -10.72 3.12
#